data_a47cc4de33ab82686dbb0d3ad505aba0
#
_entry.id   a47cc4de33ab82686dbb0d3ad505aba0
#
_cell.length_a   1.000
_cell.length_b   1.000
_cell.length_c   1.000
_cell.angle_alpha   90.00
_cell.angle_beta   90.00
_cell.angle_gamma   90.00
#
_symmetry.space_group_name_H-M   'P 1'
#
loop_
_entity.id
_entity.type
_entity.pdbx_description
1 polymer ?
#
loop_
_entity_poly.entity_id
_entity_poly.type
_entity_poly.pdbx_seq_one_letter_code
_entity_poly.pdbx_strand_id
1 'polypeptide(L)'
;MELRRDLGLRSLTLAVVTGTIGSGWLLASYFAARSAGAASLPAWLIGGVIAFLLALVFAELGSRINSSGALAQIPLLSHGRLSGFIGGWSIWITYLCVPTIELLAMIDYLASSVPWLTKDAGGVQVLSGLGLAVALSLIHISEPTRPY
;
A
#
# COMPACT_ATOMS: atom_id res chain seq x y z
N MET A 1 -14.04 18.63 -13.93
CA MET A 1 -13.32 18.98 -12.69
C MET A 1 -11.85 19.02 -13.07
N GLU A 2 -11.24 20.19 -13.15
CA GLU A 2 -9.82 20.30 -13.49
C GLU A 2 -8.97 19.90 -12.30
N LEU A 3 -8.07 18.95 -12.52
CA LEU A 3 -7.12 18.54 -11.49
C LEU A 3 -6.08 19.65 -11.25
N ARG A 4 -5.99 20.08 -10.01
CA ARG A 4 -5.00 21.09 -9.59
C ARG A 4 -3.60 20.47 -9.65
N ARG A 5 -2.68 21.10 -10.38
CA ARG A 5 -1.29 20.68 -10.52
C ARG A 5 -0.40 21.40 -9.50
N ASP A 6 -0.63 21.16 -8.22
CA ASP A 6 0.10 21.85 -7.13
C ASP A 6 1.35 21.09 -6.67
N LEU A 7 1.51 19.83 -7.08
CA LEU A 7 2.63 18.99 -6.66
C LEU A 7 3.78 19.04 -7.67
N GLY A 8 4.92 19.54 -7.22
CA GLY A 8 6.15 19.44 -7.99
C GLY A 8 6.71 18.01 -8.04
N LEU A 9 7.62 17.73 -8.97
CA LEU A 9 8.24 16.43 -9.17
C LEU A 9 8.84 15.86 -7.88
N ARG A 10 9.53 16.68 -7.09
CA ARG A 10 10.14 16.27 -5.82
C ARG A 10 9.09 15.80 -4.80
N SER A 11 8.02 16.58 -4.64
CA SER A 11 6.93 16.23 -3.70
C SER A 11 6.23 14.95 -4.13
N LEU A 12 6.00 14.76 -5.42
CA LEU A 12 5.40 13.54 -5.96
C LEU A 12 6.31 12.33 -5.75
N THR A 13 7.61 12.46 -6.03
CA THR A 13 8.59 11.38 -5.81
C THR A 13 8.66 11.00 -4.33
N LEU A 14 8.71 11.98 -3.42
CA LEU A 14 8.73 11.71 -1.99
C LEU A 14 7.45 11.04 -1.50
N ALA A 15 6.29 11.47 -2.00
CA ALA A 15 5.02 10.84 -1.66
C ALA A 15 4.96 9.36 -2.09
N VAL A 16 5.44 9.05 -3.29
CA VAL A 16 5.52 7.67 -3.79
C VAL A 16 6.51 6.83 -2.96
N VAL A 17 7.70 7.36 -2.69
CA VAL A 17 8.72 6.68 -1.87
C VAL A 17 8.17 6.40 -0.47
N THR A 18 7.55 7.39 0.17
CA THR A 18 6.97 7.23 1.51
C THR A 18 5.83 6.21 1.51
N GLY A 19 4.99 6.19 0.48
CA GLY A 19 3.92 5.20 0.34
C GLY A 19 4.40 3.78 0.04
N THR A 20 5.63 3.64 -0.48
CA THR A 20 6.21 2.32 -0.80
C THR A 20 7.02 1.75 0.38
N ILE A 21 7.67 2.62 1.16
CA ILE A 21 8.43 2.22 2.35
C ILE A 21 7.46 2.08 3.53
N GLY A 22 6.97 0.86 3.74
CA GLY A 22 6.15 0.48 4.87
C GLY A 22 6.77 -0.72 5.61
N SER A 23 6.06 -1.33 6.53
CA SER A 23 6.47 -2.55 7.23
C SER A 23 6.76 -3.71 6.26
N GLY A 24 6.12 -3.70 5.10
CA GLY A 24 6.23 -4.75 4.10
C GLY A 24 7.65 -4.99 3.62
N TRP A 25 8.50 -3.97 3.47
CA TRP A 25 9.87 -4.19 2.99
C TRP A 25 10.75 -4.94 3.98
N LEU A 26 10.56 -4.75 5.29
CA LEU A 26 11.27 -5.48 6.33
C LEU A 26 10.79 -6.93 6.42
N LEU A 27 9.49 -7.12 6.50
CA LEU A 27 8.89 -8.46 6.58
C LEU A 27 9.13 -9.27 5.31
N ALA A 28 9.00 -8.68 4.13
CA ALA A 28 9.26 -9.35 2.86
C ALA A 28 10.70 -9.79 2.74
N SER A 29 11.68 -8.97 3.15
CA SER A 29 13.09 -9.33 3.17
C SER A 29 13.37 -10.50 4.11
N TYR A 30 12.77 -10.50 5.30
CA TYR A 30 12.89 -11.59 6.26
C TYR A 30 12.32 -12.91 5.71
N PHE A 31 11.10 -12.89 5.18
CA PHE A 31 10.46 -14.09 4.62
C PHE A 31 11.18 -14.60 3.37
N ALA A 32 11.65 -13.71 2.50
CA ALA A 32 12.45 -14.08 1.33
C ALA A 32 13.76 -14.76 1.73
N ALA A 33 14.49 -14.21 2.70
CA ALA A 33 15.72 -14.79 3.20
C ALA A 33 15.48 -16.15 3.87
N ARG A 34 14.37 -16.28 4.63
CA ARG A 34 14.00 -17.54 5.30
C ARG A 34 13.60 -18.63 4.31
N SER A 35 12.93 -18.27 3.20
CA SER A 35 12.41 -19.23 2.22
C SER A 35 13.45 -19.63 1.18
N ALA A 36 14.27 -18.70 0.72
CA ALA A 36 15.20 -18.88 -0.39
C ALA A 36 16.67 -18.69 -0.02
N GLY A 37 16.99 -18.35 1.23
CA GLY A 37 18.38 -18.11 1.67
C GLY A 37 19.08 -17.08 0.79
N ALA A 38 20.30 -17.41 0.34
CA ALA A 38 21.10 -16.54 -0.52
C ALA A 38 20.47 -16.30 -1.91
N ALA A 39 19.58 -17.18 -2.38
CA ALA A 39 18.87 -17.02 -3.64
C ALA A 39 17.82 -15.87 -3.60
N SER A 40 17.51 -15.35 -2.42
CA SER A 40 16.65 -14.18 -2.28
C SER A 40 17.26 -12.92 -2.94
N LEU A 41 18.59 -12.77 -2.92
CA LEU A 41 19.26 -11.61 -3.52
C LEU A 41 19.03 -11.50 -5.04
N PRO A 42 19.34 -12.52 -5.86
CA PRO A 42 19.03 -12.46 -7.29
C PRO A 42 17.53 -12.38 -7.57
N ALA A 43 16.68 -12.98 -6.73
CA ALA A 43 15.22 -12.86 -6.88
C ALA A 43 14.75 -11.40 -6.70
N TRP A 44 15.31 -10.66 -5.73
CA TRP A 44 15.03 -9.24 -5.56
C TRP A 44 15.50 -8.39 -6.75
N LEU A 45 16.67 -8.71 -7.33
CA LEU A 45 17.15 -7.99 -8.52
C LEU A 45 16.23 -8.22 -9.72
N ILE A 46 15.84 -9.45 -9.97
CA ILE A 46 14.90 -9.79 -11.07
C ILE A 46 13.54 -9.11 -10.83
N GLY A 47 13.01 -9.22 -9.62
CA GLY A 47 11.76 -8.55 -9.23
C GLY A 47 11.83 -7.03 -9.41
N GLY A 48 12.97 -6.42 -9.04
CA GLY A 48 13.22 -4.98 -9.23
C GLY A 48 13.22 -4.57 -10.71
N VAL A 49 13.84 -5.36 -11.57
CA VAL A 49 13.82 -5.11 -13.03
C VAL A 49 12.40 -5.19 -13.57
N ILE A 50 11.65 -6.22 -13.21
CA ILE A 50 10.25 -6.38 -13.63
C ILE A 50 9.40 -5.21 -13.14
N ALA A 51 9.54 -4.83 -11.87
CA ALA A 51 8.83 -3.68 -11.29
C ALA A 51 9.18 -2.37 -12.02
N PHE A 52 10.44 -2.17 -12.37
CA PHE A 52 10.89 -1.00 -13.14
C PHE A 52 10.27 -0.95 -14.54
N LEU A 53 10.23 -2.08 -15.25
CA LEU A 53 9.57 -2.15 -16.56
C LEU A 53 8.07 -1.85 -16.45
N LEU A 54 7.39 -2.37 -15.45
CA LEU A 54 5.99 -2.05 -15.19
C LEU A 54 5.81 -0.56 -14.87
N ALA A 55 6.71 0.03 -14.08
CA ALA A 55 6.66 1.45 -13.76
C ALA A 55 6.78 2.35 -15.01
N LEU A 56 7.60 1.97 -15.99
CA LEU A 56 7.69 2.68 -17.26
C LEU A 56 6.37 2.64 -18.05
N VAL A 57 5.71 1.48 -18.09
CA VAL A 57 4.39 1.34 -18.72
C VAL A 57 3.35 2.22 -18.02
N PHE A 58 3.33 2.21 -16.69
CA PHE A 58 2.39 3.05 -15.92
C PHE A 58 2.70 4.54 -16.05
N ALA A 59 3.98 4.93 -16.18
CA ALA A 59 4.37 6.32 -16.43
C ALA A 59 3.84 6.82 -17.79
N GLU A 60 3.95 6.00 -18.83
CA GLU A 60 3.40 6.32 -20.15
C GLU A 60 1.86 6.44 -20.11
N LEU A 61 1.19 5.47 -19.52
CA LEU A 61 -0.26 5.47 -19.39
C LEU A 61 -0.76 6.66 -18.54
N GLY A 62 -0.09 6.94 -17.43
CA GLY A 62 -0.42 8.05 -16.53
C GLY A 62 -0.21 9.43 -17.19
N SER A 63 0.73 9.55 -18.13
CA SER A 63 0.93 10.78 -18.89
C SER A 63 -0.24 11.10 -19.84
N ARG A 64 -0.96 10.07 -20.28
CA ARG A 64 -2.08 10.18 -21.23
C ARG A 64 -3.44 10.33 -20.55
N ILE A 65 -3.56 9.85 -19.32
CA ILE A 65 -4.85 9.83 -18.58
C ILE A 65 -4.78 10.81 -17.42
N ASN A 66 -5.35 11.99 -17.64
CA ASN A 66 -5.39 13.07 -16.65
C ASN A 66 -6.66 12.98 -15.77
N SER A 67 -6.81 11.86 -15.03
CA SER A 67 -7.95 11.71 -14.13
C SER A 67 -7.57 11.02 -12.84
N SER A 68 -8.26 11.35 -11.76
CA SER A 68 -8.14 10.60 -10.51
C SER A 68 -8.69 9.18 -10.70
N GLY A 69 -8.04 8.18 -10.09
CA GLY A 69 -8.45 6.78 -10.23
C GLY A 69 -7.96 6.11 -11.51
N ALA A 70 -6.86 6.57 -12.11
CA ALA A 70 -6.29 6.04 -13.36
C ALA A 70 -6.14 4.51 -13.35
N LEU A 71 -5.76 3.90 -12.21
CA LEU A 71 -5.63 2.45 -12.07
C LEU A 71 -6.95 1.68 -12.33
N ALA A 72 -8.11 2.27 -12.01
CA ALA A 72 -9.42 1.69 -12.33
C ALA A 72 -9.90 2.08 -13.73
N GLN A 73 -9.51 3.28 -14.19
CA GLN A 73 -9.94 3.79 -15.51
C GLN A 73 -9.18 3.14 -16.66
N ILE A 74 -7.90 2.82 -16.50
CA ILE A 74 -7.11 2.15 -17.55
C ILE A 74 -7.78 0.85 -18.01
N PRO A 75 -8.13 -0.10 -17.11
CA PRO A 75 -8.87 -1.30 -17.49
C PRO A 75 -10.25 -1.01 -18.06
N LEU A 76 -10.94 0.01 -17.54
CA LEU A 76 -12.25 0.41 -18.04
C LEU A 76 -12.21 0.86 -19.50
N LEU A 77 -11.23 1.69 -19.85
CA LEU A 77 -11.07 2.25 -21.19
C LEU A 77 -10.53 1.22 -22.19
N SER A 78 -9.68 0.31 -21.75
CA SER A 78 -9.01 -0.68 -22.62
C SER A 78 -9.85 -1.95 -22.82
N HIS A 79 -10.52 -2.44 -21.78
CA HIS A 79 -11.20 -3.75 -21.76
C HIS A 79 -12.70 -3.67 -21.38
N GLY A 80 -13.22 -2.45 -21.19
CA GLY A 80 -14.64 -2.22 -20.93
C GLY A 80 -15.05 -2.30 -19.45
N ARG A 81 -16.37 -2.21 -19.22
CA ARG A 81 -16.96 -1.99 -17.89
C ARG A 81 -16.66 -3.06 -16.87
N LEU A 82 -16.63 -4.34 -17.28
CA LEU A 82 -16.35 -5.46 -16.38
C LEU A 82 -14.91 -5.40 -15.86
N SER A 83 -13.95 -5.17 -16.73
CA SER A 83 -12.52 -5.00 -16.36
C SER A 83 -12.30 -3.81 -15.45
N GLY A 84 -12.94 -2.67 -15.73
CA GLY A 84 -12.88 -1.50 -14.85
C GLY A 84 -13.48 -1.77 -13.47
N PHE A 85 -14.60 -2.49 -13.40
CA PHE A 85 -15.21 -2.90 -12.14
C PHE A 85 -14.29 -3.82 -11.32
N ILE A 86 -13.76 -4.89 -11.93
CA ILE A 86 -12.85 -5.82 -11.27
C ILE A 86 -11.59 -5.09 -10.81
N GLY A 87 -11.00 -4.23 -11.65
CA GLY A 87 -9.82 -3.44 -11.30
C GLY A 87 -10.09 -2.48 -10.12
N GLY A 88 -11.17 -1.74 -10.16
CA GLY A 88 -11.57 -0.83 -9.08
C GLY A 88 -11.84 -1.54 -7.76
N TRP A 89 -12.53 -2.68 -7.82
CA TRP A 89 -12.81 -3.52 -6.66
C TRP A 89 -11.53 -4.11 -6.04
N SER A 90 -10.60 -4.60 -6.89
CA SER A 90 -9.32 -5.12 -6.45
C SER A 90 -8.48 -4.05 -5.74
N ILE A 91 -8.44 -2.84 -6.28
CA ILE A 91 -7.74 -1.70 -5.69
C ILE A 91 -8.37 -1.34 -4.33
N TRP A 92 -9.69 -1.28 -4.27
CA TRP A 92 -10.41 -0.95 -3.04
C TRP A 92 -10.10 -1.97 -1.92
N ILE A 93 -10.15 -3.27 -2.21
CA ILE A 93 -9.78 -4.33 -1.26
C ILE A 93 -8.33 -4.18 -0.83
N THR A 94 -7.40 -3.91 -1.75
CA THR A 94 -5.98 -3.71 -1.44
C THR A 94 -5.81 -2.59 -0.42
N TYR A 95 -6.40 -1.43 -0.66
CA TYR A 95 -6.31 -0.30 0.28
C TYR A 95 -6.99 -0.58 1.62
N LEU A 96 -8.01 -1.42 1.66
CA LEU A 96 -8.63 -1.85 2.91
C LEU A 96 -7.73 -2.80 3.72
N CYS A 97 -6.97 -3.66 3.05
CA CYS A 97 -6.08 -4.63 3.70
C CYS A 97 -4.76 -4.01 4.21
N VAL A 98 -4.25 -2.96 3.56
CA VAL A 98 -2.96 -2.35 3.92
C VAL A 98 -2.90 -1.90 5.39
N PRO A 99 -3.85 -1.13 5.95
CA PRO A 99 -3.81 -0.72 7.35
C PRO A 99 -3.81 -1.91 8.32
N THR A 100 -4.52 -2.98 7.97
CA THR A 100 -4.57 -4.20 8.79
C THR A 100 -3.22 -4.90 8.83
N ILE A 101 -2.53 -4.99 7.69
CA ILE A 101 -1.20 -5.59 7.58
C ILE A 101 -0.16 -4.76 8.36
N GLU A 102 -0.20 -3.43 8.21
CA GLU A 102 0.70 -2.53 8.93
C GLU A 102 0.52 -2.65 10.44
N LEU A 103 -0.73 -2.78 10.90
CA LEU A 103 -1.04 -2.97 12.30
C LEU A 103 -0.50 -4.30 12.85
N LEU A 104 -0.69 -5.40 12.12
CA LEU A 104 -0.15 -6.71 12.50
C LEU A 104 1.37 -6.67 12.58
N ALA A 105 2.03 -6.05 11.62
CA ALA A 105 3.47 -5.86 11.64
C ALA A 105 3.93 -5.03 12.84
N MET A 106 3.21 -3.96 13.17
CA MET A 106 3.51 -3.15 14.36
C MET A 106 3.38 -3.96 15.65
N ILE A 107 2.38 -4.82 15.77
CA ILE A 107 2.20 -5.71 16.91
C ILE A 107 3.37 -6.70 17.03
N ASP A 108 3.77 -7.32 15.92
CA ASP A 108 4.90 -8.26 15.89
C ASP A 108 6.21 -7.61 16.33
N TYR A 109 6.47 -6.37 15.90
CA TYR A 109 7.65 -5.62 16.35
C TYR A 109 7.57 -5.26 17.84
N LEU A 110 6.42 -4.79 18.32
CA LEU A 110 6.23 -4.47 19.73
C LEU A 110 6.33 -5.71 20.62
N ALA A 111 5.87 -6.86 20.15
CA ALA A 111 5.92 -8.11 20.88
C ALA A 111 7.34 -8.54 21.26
N SER A 112 8.33 -8.18 20.42
CA SER A 112 9.75 -8.45 20.73
C SER A 112 10.27 -7.66 21.94
N SER A 113 9.73 -6.46 22.16
CA SER A 113 10.11 -5.56 23.25
C SER A 113 9.18 -5.63 24.47
N VAL A 114 7.94 -6.08 24.25
CA VAL A 114 6.87 -6.13 25.27
C VAL A 114 6.23 -7.53 25.27
N PRO A 115 6.85 -8.53 25.92
CA PRO A 115 6.44 -9.93 25.82
C PRO A 115 5.02 -10.24 26.35
N TRP A 116 4.45 -9.38 27.21
CA TRP A 116 3.10 -9.59 27.70
C TRP A 116 2.01 -9.34 26.63
N LEU A 117 2.35 -8.64 25.55
CA LEU A 117 1.43 -8.35 24.44
C LEU A 117 1.02 -9.61 23.67
N THR A 118 1.85 -10.65 23.69
CA THR A 118 1.65 -11.89 22.92
C THR A 118 1.33 -13.09 23.77
N LYS A 119 1.40 -12.97 25.12
CA LYS A 119 1.19 -14.11 26.00
C LYS A 119 -0.26 -14.60 26.06
N ASP A 120 -1.21 -13.73 25.76
CA ASP A 120 -2.62 -14.08 25.69
C ASP A 120 -3.16 -13.80 24.30
N ALA A 121 -3.64 -14.83 23.61
CA ALA A 121 -4.25 -14.70 22.29
C ALA A 121 -5.38 -13.64 22.24
N GLY A 122 -6.01 -13.36 23.40
CA GLY A 122 -6.97 -12.29 23.57
C GLY A 122 -6.38 -10.87 23.49
N GLY A 123 -5.14 -10.68 23.95
CA GLY A 123 -4.46 -9.37 23.90
C GLY A 123 -4.15 -8.91 22.49
N VAL A 124 -3.71 -9.82 21.63
CA VAL A 124 -3.45 -9.51 20.19
C VAL A 124 -4.73 -9.12 19.47
N GLN A 125 -5.85 -9.77 19.74
CA GLN A 125 -7.14 -9.45 19.13
C GLN A 125 -7.67 -8.09 19.59
N VAL A 126 -7.53 -7.75 20.85
CA VAL A 126 -7.95 -6.45 21.38
C VAL A 126 -7.11 -5.32 20.82
N LEU A 127 -5.78 -5.48 20.78
CA LEU A 127 -4.89 -4.46 20.20
C LEU A 127 -5.09 -4.30 18.69
N SER A 128 -5.32 -5.40 17.95
CA SER A 128 -5.63 -5.30 16.52
C SER A 128 -6.95 -4.58 16.27
N GLY A 129 -7.96 -4.86 17.07
CA GLY A 129 -9.26 -4.16 17.01
C GLY A 129 -9.15 -2.68 17.35
N LEU A 130 -8.43 -2.34 18.43
CA LEU A 130 -8.20 -0.96 18.85
C LEU A 130 -7.36 -0.19 17.83
N GLY A 131 -6.31 -0.81 17.29
CA GLY A 131 -5.48 -0.18 16.29
C GLY A 131 -6.21 0.05 14.96
N LEU A 132 -7.07 -0.89 14.54
CA LEU A 132 -7.94 -0.69 13.38
C LEU A 132 -8.92 0.46 13.63
N ALA A 133 -9.53 0.53 14.81
CA ALA A 133 -10.44 1.61 15.19
C ALA A 133 -9.71 2.97 15.21
N VAL A 134 -8.49 3.03 15.75
CA VAL A 134 -7.66 4.25 15.76
C VAL A 134 -7.23 4.63 14.36
N ALA A 135 -6.79 3.69 13.52
CA ALA A 135 -6.41 3.95 12.13
C ALA A 135 -7.60 4.49 11.32
N LEU A 136 -8.77 3.88 11.43
CA LEU A 136 -9.99 4.34 10.78
C LEU A 136 -10.43 5.71 11.30
N SER A 137 -10.31 5.96 12.61
CA SER A 137 -10.61 7.25 13.23
C SER A 137 -9.66 8.36 12.73
N LEU A 138 -8.36 8.09 12.64
CA LEU A 138 -7.37 9.04 12.13
C LEU A 138 -7.59 9.36 10.65
N ILE A 139 -7.96 8.39 9.83
CA ILE A 139 -8.33 8.61 8.42
C ILE A 139 -9.55 9.52 8.36
N HIS A 140 -10.55 9.29 9.20
CA HIS A 140 -11.78 10.10 9.25
C HIS A 140 -11.52 11.54 9.73
N ILE A 141 -10.61 11.74 10.67
CA ILE A 141 -10.23 13.06 11.21
C ILE A 141 -9.33 13.83 10.23
N SER A 142 -8.50 13.14 9.46
CA SER A 142 -7.56 13.77 8.51
C SER A 142 -8.22 14.21 7.20
N GLU A 143 -9.44 13.79 6.91
CA GLU A 143 -10.22 14.40 5.82
C GLU A 143 -10.66 15.81 6.24
N PRO A 144 -10.06 16.88 5.66
CA PRO A 144 -10.54 18.21 5.94
C PRO A 144 -11.95 18.33 5.34
N THR A 145 -12.96 18.32 6.19
CA THR A 145 -14.29 18.78 5.85
C THR A 145 -14.18 20.27 5.48
N ARG A 146 -13.70 20.58 4.29
CA ARG A 146 -13.83 21.91 3.73
C ARG A 146 -15.27 22.03 3.27
N PRO A 147 -16.07 22.92 3.85
CA PRO A 147 -17.34 23.29 3.25
C PRO A 147 -17.04 23.87 1.87
N TYR A 148 -17.65 23.33 0.85
CA TYR A 148 -17.62 23.85 -0.52
C TYR A 148 -18.33 25.21 -0.58
#